data_c41851f2aef3f27e57f5ab9a0b66142f
#
_entry.id   c41851f2aef3f27e57f5ab9a0b66142f
#
_cell.length_a   1.000
_cell.length_b   1.000
_cell.length_c   1.000
_cell.angle_alpha   90.00
_cell.angle_beta   90.00
_cell.angle_gamma   90.00
#
_symmetry.space_group_name_H-M   'P 1'
#
loop_
_entity.id
_entity.type
_entity.pdbx_description
1 polymer ?
#
loop_
_entity_poly.entity_id
_entity_poly.type
_entity_poly.pdbx_seq_one_letter_code
_entity_poly.pdbx_strand_id
1 'polypeptide(L)'
;MSLDSIHHTIQAATNAFKEKLALHFDVSQTFLFGSMARHTEHAESDADVAVVLNGETGKFIDTKFAMDDLAYEVLLDTGVRIQPLPIWLNEWENPTGYPNPSLLFNIQREGLVL
;
A
#
# COMPACT_ATOMS: atom_id res chain seq x y z
N MET A 1 -19.99 -0.50 -8.09
CA MET A 1 -19.95 0.16 -6.82
C MET A 1 -18.62 0.88 -6.64
N SER A 2 -18.67 2.08 -6.18
CA SER A 2 -17.47 2.84 -5.98
C SER A 2 -16.84 2.52 -4.62
N LEU A 3 -15.54 2.74 -4.50
CA LEU A 3 -14.82 2.58 -3.27
C LEU A 3 -15.44 3.40 -2.13
N ASP A 4 -15.89 4.61 -2.42
CA ASP A 4 -16.41 5.54 -1.43
C ASP A 4 -17.74 5.13 -0.81
N SER A 5 -18.53 4.28 -1.46
CA SER A 5 -19.85 3.91 -0.95
C SER A 5 -19.81 2.88 0.17
N ILE A 6 -18.89 1.90 0.10
CA ILE A 6 -18.78 0.85 1.12
C ILE A 6 -17.55 1.05 1.99
N HIS A 7 -16.60 1.76 1.48
CA HIS A 7 -15.26 1.75 2.02
C HIS A 7 -14.86 3.09 2.65
N HIS A 8 -15.84 3.82 3.22
CA HIS A 8 -15.51 5.01 4.00
C HIS A 8 -14.45 4.72 5.06
N THR A 9 -14.60 3.60 5.76
CA THR A 9 -13.63 3.19 6.76
C THR A 9 -12.28 2.89 6.13
N ILE A 10 -12.29 2.25 4.95
CA ILE A 10 -11.06 1.95 4.22
C ILE A 10 -10.41 3.24 3.74
N GLN A 11 -11.18 4.18 3.22
CA GLN A 11 -10.64 5.49 2.80
C GLN A 11 -10.03 6.24 3.99
N ALA A 12 -10.72 6.26 5.12
CA ALA A 12 -10.21 6.91 6.33
C ALA A 12 -8.90 6.26 6.78
N ALA A 13 -8.84 4.93 6.75
CA ALA A 13 -7.66 4.20 7.15
C ALA A 13 -6.48 4.44 6.20
N THR A 14 -6.72 4.39 4.89
CA THR A 14 -5.65 4.62 3.90
C THR A 14 -5.17 6.07 3.94
N ASN A 15 -6.07 7.03 4.16
CA ASN A 15 -5.66 8.43 4.33
C ASN A 15 -4.81 8.63 5.57
N ALA A 16 -5.20 8.02 6.69
CA ALA A 16 -4.41 8.08 7.93
C ALA A 16 -3.04 7.46 7.73
N PHE A 17 -2.97 6.34 7.02
CA PHE A 17 -1.71 5.67 6.72
C PHE A 17 -0.81 6.53 5.85
N LYS A 18 -1.36 7.16 4.81
CA LYS A 18 -0.61 8.06 3.93
C LYS A 18 -0.02 9.24 4.71
N GLU A 19 -0.79 9.81 5.63
CA GLU A 19 -0.31 10.92 6.46
C GLU A 19 0.88 10.49 7.33
N LYS A 20 0.79 9.31 7.93
CA LYS A 20 1.88 8.77 8.75
C LYS A 20 3.11 8.47 7.90
N LEU A 21 2.92 7.88 6.73
CA LEU A 21 4.02 7.60 5.79
C LEU A 21 4.77 8.89 5.42
N ALA A 22 4.04 9.96 5.15
CA ALA A 22 4.65 11.21 4.71
C ALA A 22 5.58 11.82 5.77
N LEU A 23 5.37 11.50 7.04
CA LEU A 23 6.21 11.98 8.13
C LEU A 23 7.53 11.21 8.24
N HIS A 24 7.62 10.01 7.67
CA HIS A 24 8.76 9.11 7.87
C HIS A 24 9.43 8.68 6.58
N PHE A 25 8.80 8.82 5.44
CA PHE A 25 9.30 8.33 4.15
C PHE A 25 9.09 9.36 3.05
N ASP A 26 9.95 9.30 2.05
CA ASP A 26 9.80 10.09 0.82
C ASP A 26 8.96 9.30 -0.16
N VAL A 27 7.66 9.46 -0.08
CA VAL A 27 6.69 8.67 -0.86
C VAL A 27 6.42 9.32 -2.21
N SER A 28 6.55 8.53 -3.27
CA SER A 28 6.20 8.96 -4.63
C SER A 28 4.72 8.74 -4.91
N GLN A 29 4.25 7.51 -4.70
CA GLN A 29 2.85 7.12 -4.95
C GLN A 29 2.43 6.01 -4.01
N THR A 30 1.11 5.89 -3.82
CA THR A 30 0.52 4.77 -3.08
C THR A 30 -0.65 4.21 -3.87
N PHE A 31 -0.81 2.88 -3.81
CA PHE A 31 -1.88 2.17 -4.51
C PHE A 31 -2.54 1.16 -3.60
N LEU A 32 -3.86 1.09 -3.67
CA LEU A 32 -4.61 -0.03 -3.09
C LEU A 32 -4.66 -1.13 -4.14
N PHE A 33 -4.30 -2.35 -3.76
CA PHE A 33 -4.30 -3.47 -4.69
C PHE A 33 -4.86 -4.73 -4.00
N GLY A 34 -4.80 -5.86 -4.70
CA GLY A 34 -5.31 -7.11 -4.15
C GLY A 34 -6.83 -7.18 -4.18
N SER A 35 -7.43 -7.92 -3.24
CA SER A 35 -8.86 -8.20 -3.25
C SER A 35 -9.72 -6.94 -3.14
N MET A 36 -9.29 -5.96 -2.36
CA MET A 36 -10.07 -4.72 -2.20
C MET A 36 -10.11 -3.90 -3.50
N ALA A 37 -9.01 -3.86 -4.25
CA ALA A 37 -8.99 -3.16 -5.53
C ALA A 37 -9.86 -3.87 -6.57
N ARG A 38 -10.01 -5.18 -6.47
CA ARG A 38 -10.82 -5.99 -7.40
C ARG A 38 -12.27 -6.15 -6.96
N HIS A 39 -12.65 -5.58 -5.82
CA HIS A 39 -13.99 -5.73 -5.23
C HIS A 39 -14.36 -7.19 -4.94
N THR A 40 -13.37 -7.98 -4.55
CA THR A 40 -13.56 -9.38 -4.14
C THR A 40 -13.34 -9.56 -2.65
N GLU A 41 -13.23 -8.47 -1.93
CA GLU A 41 -12.97 -8.46 -0.50
C GLU A 41 -14.15 -9.01 0.30
N HIS A 42 -13.84 -9.44 1.50
CA HIS A 42 -14.83 -9.79 2.51
C HIS A 42 -14.45 -9.10 3.83
N ALA A 43 -15.27 -9.26 4.86
CA ALA A 43 -15.16 -8.48 6.10
C ALA A 43 -13.77 -8.57 6.76
N GLU A 44 -13.05 -9.66 6.53
CA GLU A 44 -11.74 -9.89 7.14
C GLU A 44 -10.57 -9.65 6.19
N SER A 45 -10.84 -9.14 4.98
CA SER A 45 -9.77 -8.86 4.02
C SER A 45 -8.90 -7.71 4.51
N ASP A 46 -7.59 -7.87 4.36
CA ASP A 46 -6.63 -6.80 4.61
C ASP A 46 -6.60 -5.84 3.43
N ALA A 47 -6.27 -4.58 3.72
CA ALA A 47 -6.06 -3.59 2.67
C ALA A 47 -4.59 -3.63 2.24
N ASP A 48 -4.32 -4.16 1.06
CA ASP A 48 -2.97 -4.22 0.52
C ASP A 48 -2.60 -2.88 -0.09
N VAL A 49 -1.58 -2.22 0.43
CA VAL A 49 -1.15 -0.89 0.00
C VAL A 49 0.29 -0.95 -0.49
N ALA A 50 0.48 -0.69 -1.77
CA ALA A 50 1.80 -0.53 -2.35
C ALA A 50 2.29 0.89 -2.11
N VAL A 51 3.50 1.04 -1.59
CA VAL A 51 4.11 2.34 -1.29
C VAL A 51 5.36 2.48 -2.14
N VAL A 52 5.28 3.33 -3.15
CA VAL A 52 6.42 3.60 -4.04
C VAL A 52 7.25 4.72 -3.43
N LEU A 53 8.51 4.40 -3.15
CA LEU A 53 9.43 5.30 -2.47
C LEU A 53 10.44 5.90 -3.44
N ASN A 54 10.70 7.19 -3.31
CA ASN A 54 11.77 7.87 -4.03
C ASN A 54 13.13 7.47 -3.44
N GLY A 55 14.18 7.71 -4.21
CA GLY A 55 15.55 7.45 -3.77
C GLY A 55 16.02 6.06 -4.14
N GLU A 56 17.20 5.73 -3.66
CA GLU A 56 17.84 4.45 -3.95
C GLU A 56 17.17 3.30 -3.17
N THR A 57 17.21 2.12 -3.76
CA THR A 57 16.67 0.93 -3.11
C THR A 57 17.36 0.68 -1.78
N GLY A 58 16.55 0.63 -0.74
CA GLY A 58 17.02 0.36 0.62
C GLY A 58 16.81 -1.09 1.03
N LYS A 59 16.77 -1.31 2.34
CA LYS A 59 16.57 -2.64 2.92
C LYS A 59 15.10 -2.93 3.05
N PHE A 60 14.63 -3.92 2.31
CA PHE A 60 13.20 -4.26 2.26
C PHE A 60 12.62 -4.58 3.63
N ILE A 61 13.28 -5.48 4.37
CA ILE A 61 12.75 -5.95 5.67
C ILE A 61 12.66 -4.80 6.67
N ASP A 62 13.70 -3.99 6.78
CA ASP A 62 13.71 -2.86 7.73
C ASP A 62 12.62 -1.85 7.39
N THR A 63 12.45 -1.56 6.10
CA THR A 63 11.45 -0.61 5.62
C THR A 63 10.04 -1.17 5.84
N LYS A 64 9.84 -2.45 5.52
CA LYS A 64 8.56 -3.13 5.73
C LYS A 64 8.15 -3.10 7.20
N PHE A 65 9.06 -3.40 8.11
CA PHE A 65 8.76 -3.38 9.55
C PHE A 65 8.43 -1.98 10.04
N ALA A 66 9.13 -0.96 9.55
CA ALA A 66 8.82 0.42 9.91
C ALA A 66 7.41 0.80 9.42
N MET A 67 7.03 0.37 8.22
CA MET A 67 5.69 0.61 7.69
C MET A 67 4.63 -0.20 8.45
N ASP A 68 4.96 -1.43 8.85
CA ASP A 68 4.04 -2.26 9.66
C ASP A 68 3.72 -1.60 11.00
N ASP A 69 4.67 -0.93 11.61
CA ASP A 69 4.44 -0.19 12.86
C ASP A 69 3.42 0.92 12.65
N LEU A 70 3.51 1.66 11.54
CA LEU A 70 2.55 2.70 11.20
C LEU A 70 1.17 2.09 10.88
N ALA A 71 1.15 0.97 10.17
CA ALA A 71 -0.08 0.26 9.86
C ALA A 71 -0.77 -0.25 11.12
N TYR A 72 -0.01 -0.66 12.12
CA TYR A 72 -0.56 -1.08 13.40
C TYR A 72 -1.27 0.08 14.12
N GLU A 73 -0.68 1.28 14.09
CA GLU A 73 -1.34 2.45 14.66
C GLU A 73 -2.68 2.72 13.98
N VAL A 74 -2.73 2.58 12.64
CA VAL A 74 -3.97 2.74 11.90
C VAL A 74 -5.00 1.67 12.27
N LEU A 75 -4.56 0.42 12.48
CA LEU A 75 -5.42 -0.66 12.92
C LEU A 75 -6.08 -0.33 14.27
N LEU A 76 -5.30 0.20 15.21
CA LEU A 76 -5.82 0.57 16.53
C LEU A 76 -6.83 1.71 16.44
N ASP A 77 -6.62 2.65 15.52
CA ASP A 77 -7.49 3.82 15.39
C ASP A 77 -8.76 3.54 14.57
N THR A 78 -8.67 2.68 13.57
CA THR A 78 -9.75 2.51 12.57
C THR A 78 -10.33 1.12 12.51
N GLY A 79 -9.65 0.13 13.07
CA GLY A 79 -10.05 -1.27 12.95
C GLY A 79 -9.68 -1.90 11.60
N VAL A 80 -9.03 -1.16 10.72
CA VAL A 80 -8.63 -1.65 9.39
C VAL A 80 -7.18 -2.09 9.41
N ARG A 81 -6.94 -3.34 8.99
CA ARG A 81 -5.60 -3.88 8.86
C ARG A 81 -5.04 -3.54 7.48
N ILE A 82 -3.92 -2.83 7.47
CA ILE A 82 -3.22 -2.49 6.25
C ILE A 82 -1.97 -3.38 6.13
N GLN A 83 -1.76 -3.93 4.92
CA GLN A 83 -0.56 -4.69 4.59
C GLN A 83 0.28 -3.85 3.63
N PRO A 84 1.31 -3.16 4.12
CA PRO A 84 2.13 -2.32 3.26
C PRO A 84 3.15 -3.14 2.47
N LEU A 85 3.37 -2.73 1.23
CA LEU A 85 4.41 -3.29 0.37
C LEU A 85 5.31 -2.17 -0.11
N PRO A 86 6.53 -2.03 0.42
CA PRO A 86 7.45 -1.01 -0.08
C PRO A 86 8.04 -1.41 -1.42
N ILE A 87 8.04 -0.46 -2.35
CA ILE A 87 8.61 -0.62 -3.69
C ILE A 87 9.40 0.66 -3.97
N TRP A 88 10.69 0.53 -4.30
CA TRP A 88 11.46 1.72 -4.65
C TRP A 88 11.17 2.11 -6.10
N LEU A 89 11.29 3.41 -6.39
CA LEU A 89 10.91 3.95 -7.70
C LEU A 89 11.65 3.28 -8.86
N ASN A 90 12.92 2.97 -8.69
CA ASN A 90 13.68 2.28 -9.73
C ASN A 90 13.14 0.87 -10.00
N GLU A 91 12.66 0.17 -8.98
CA GLU A 91 12.01 -1.14 -9.15
C GLU A 91 10.67 -0.99 -9.85
N TRP A 92 9.92 0.05 -9.48
CA TRP A 92 8.62 0.35 -10.07
C TRP A 92 8.73 0.66 -11.56
N GLU A 93 9.77 1.40 -11.93
CA GLU A 93 10.04 1.79 -13.32
C GLU A 93 10.69 0.68 -14.15
N ASN A 94 11.36 -0.26 -13.48
CA ASN A 94 12.07 -1.37 -14.11
C ASN A 94 11.65 -2.70 -13.48
N PRO A 95 10.40 -3.14 -13.65
CA PRO A 95 9.86 -4.30 -12.93
C PRO A 95 10.58 -5.61 -13.19
N THR A 96 11.23 -5.74 -14.35
CA THR A 96 11.94 -6.98 -14.71
C THR A 96 13.07 -7.31 -13.76
N GLY A 97 13.63 -6.30 -13.08
CA GLY A 97 14.68 -6.51 -12.07
C GLY A 97 14.14 -6.82 -10.67
N TYR A 98 12.84 -6.75 -10.48
CA TYR A 98 12.22 -7.04 -9.19
C TYR A 98 12.06 -8.56 -9.01
N PRO A 99 12.17 -9.08 -7.76
CA PRO A 99 12.04 -10.53 -7.55
C PRO A 99 10.72 -11.12 -8.01
N ASN A 100 9.64 -10.33 -7.98
CA ASN A 100 8.32 -10.77 -8.45
C ASN A 100 7.75 -9.73 -9.44
N PRO A 101 8.21 -9.73 -10.68
CA PRO A 101 7.77 -8.71 -11.66
C PRO A 101 6.26 -8.74 -11.92
N SER A 102 5.65 -9.92 -11.90
CA SER A 102 4.20 -10.07 -12.13
C SER A 102 3.38 -9.29 -11.13
N LEU A 103 3.83 -9.23 -9.88
CA LEU A 103 3.14 -8.46 -8.85
C LEU A 103 3.12 -6.98 -9.20
N LEU A 104 4.25 -6.42 -9.63
CA LEU A 104 4.32 -5.01 -10.01
C LEU A 104 3.46 -4.70 -11.23
N PHE A 105 3.46 -5.57 -12.23
CA PHE A 105 2.61 -5.40 -13.40
C PHE A 105 1.12 -5.45 -13.03
N ASN A 106 0.75 -6.34 -12.11
CA ASN A 106 -0.64 -6.43 -11.65
C ASN A 106 -1.06 -5.17 -10.89
N ILE A 107 -0.19 -4.64 -10.04
CA ILE A 107 -0.50 -3.40 -9.31
C ILE A 107 -0.64 -2.23 -10.29
N GLN A 108 0.22 -2.15 -11.30
CA GLN A 108 0.13 -1.10 -12.32
C GLN A 108 -1.16 -1.17 -13.11
N ARG A 109 -1.64 -2.39 -13.39
CA ARG A 109 -2.84 -2.61 -14.18
C ARG A 109 -4.14 -2.45 -13.38
N GLU A 110 -4.17 -2.97 -12.15
CA GLU A 110 -5.40 -3.11 -11.37
C GLU A 110 -5.46 -2.23 -10.14
N GLY A 111 -4.32 -1.68 -9.69
CA GLY A 111 -4.26 -0.90 -8.47
C GLY A 111 -5.03 0.41 -8.57
N LEU A 112 -5.59 0.82 -7.43
CA LEU A 112 -6.30 2.09 -7.31
C LEU A 112 -5.36 3.10 -6.66
N VAL A 113 -5.17 4.24 -7.33
CA VAL A 113 -4.32 5.32 -6.80
C VAL A 113 -4.96 5.90 -5.54
N LEU A 114 -4.20 5.99 -4.49
CA LEU A 114 -4.66 6.56 -3.21
C LEU A 114 -4.27 8.01 -3.06
#